data_4d3a544a326a66af361e54c26bc2576a
#
_entry.id   4d3a544a326a66af361e54c26bc2576a
#
_cell.length_a   1.000
_cell.length_b   1.000
_cell.length_c   1.000
_cell.angle_alpha   90.00
_cell.angle_beta   90.00
_cell.angle_gamma   90.00
#
_symmetry.space_group_name_H-M   'P 1'
#
loop_
_entity.id
_entity.type
_entity.pdbx_description
1 polymer ?
#
loop_
_entity_poly.entity_id
_entity_poly.type
_entity_poly.pdbx_seq_one_letter_code
_entity_poly.pdbx_strand_id
1 'polypeptide(L)'
;KPDRIYTHHFHDLNIDHRVVFNAVLTATRPMGLNVKEIISFEVPSSTEWNYPVQFTPNYFIEIKSQLSAKIKAMKAYKNEIKKFPHPRSVENLKNVSERWGSVSGNKAAEAFEIIRKIE
;
A
#
# COMPACT_ATOMS: atom_id res chain seq x y z
N LYS A 1 -0.94 20.86 -8.52
CA LYS A 1 -1.95 19.83 -8.85
C LYS A 1 -1.24 18.50 -9.04
N PRO A 2 -1.56 17.44 -8.28
CA PRO A 2 -0.94 16.14 -8.49
C PRO A 2 -1.44 15.50 -9.79
N ASP A 3 -0.57 14.75 -10.44
CA ASP A 3 -0.91 13.88 -11.57
C ASP A 3 -1.04 12.42 -11.14
N ARG A 4 -0.48 12.06 -9.96
CA ARG A 4 -0.56 10.74 -9.34
C ARG A 4 -1.04 10.85 -7.90
N ILE A 5 -1.97 9.97 -7.50
CA ILE A 5 -2.48 9.87 -6.14
C ILE A 5 -2.30 8.45 -5.62
N TYR A 6 -1.78 8.34 -4.40
CA TYR A 6 -1.77 7.10 -3.63
C TYR A 6 -2.91 7.12 -2.63
N THR A 7 -3.65 6.02 -2.54
CA THR A 7 -4.80 5.89 -1.65
C THR A 7 -4.86 4.51 -1.00
N HIS A 8 -5.73 4.35 -0.03
CA HIS A 8 -5.98 3.06 0.61
C HIS A 8 -6.66 2.08 -0.35
N HIS A 9 -6.57 0.79 -0.01
CA HIS A 9 -7.26 -0.28 -0.75
C HIS A 9 -8.78 -0.18 -0.59
N PHE A 10 -9.54 -0.43 -1.66
CA PHE A 10 -11.01 -0.30 -1.67
C PHE A 10 -11.71 -1.25 -0.70
N HIS A 11 -11.11 -2.40 -0.41
CA HIS A 11 -11.65 -3.45 0.47
C HIS A 11 -10.79 -3.60 1.74
N ASP A 12 -10.38 -2.48 2.31
CA ASP A 12 -9.65 -2.45 3.57
C ASP A 12 -10.59 -2.74 4.74
N LEU A 13 -10.10 -3.41 5.80
CA LEU A 13 -10.89 -3.66 7.00
C LEU A 13 -11.29 -2.36 7.70
N ASN A 14 -10.41 -1.37 7.72
CA ASN A 14 -10.66 -0.07 8.34
C ASN A 14 -11.67 0.73 7.51
N ILE A 15 -12.78 1.08 8.14
CA ILE A 15 -13.87 1.84 7.48
C ILE A 15 -13.36 3.18 6.95
N ASP A 16 -12.52 3.88 7.71
CA ASP A 16 -11.96 5.18 7.29
C ASP A 16 -11.14 5.04 6.00
N HIS A 17 -10.40 3.96 5.85
CA HIS A 17 -9.63 3.68 4.64
C HIS A 17 -10.54 3.48 3.42
N ARG A 18 -11.65 2.78 3.58
CA ARG A 18 -12.65 2.62 2.50
C ARG A 18 -13.31 3.94 2.14
N VAL A 19 -13.61 4.76 3.14
CA VAL A 19 -14.17 6.12 2.92
C VAL A 19 -13.17 6.98 2.15
N VAL A 20 -11.89 6.96 2.51
CA VAL A 20 -10.84 7.70 1.80
C VAL A 20 -10.73 7.24 0.34
N PHE A 21 -10.74 5.93 0.08
CA PHE A 21 -10.72 5.41 -1.29
C PHE A 21 -11.88 5.96 -2.12
N ASN A 22 -13.10 5.90 -1.60
CA ASN A 22 -14.30 6.40 -2.28
C ASN A 22 -14.25 7.93 -2.48
N ALA A 23 -13.75 8.66 -1.50
CA ALA A 23 -13.57 10.11 -1.59
C ALA A 23 -12.56 10.48 -2.69
N VAL A 24 -11.45 9.74 -2.78
CA VAL A 24 -10.45 9.95 -3.84
C VAL A 24 -11.07 9.73 -5.22
N LEU A 25 -11.81 8.64 -5.45
CA LEU A 25 -12.47 8.39 -6.72
C LEU A 25 -13.47 9.50 -7.06
N THR A 26 -14.25 9.95 -6.07
CA THR A 26 -15.24 11.00 -6.25
C THR A 26 -14.59 12.34 -6.62
N ALA A 27 -13.53 12.70 -5.91
CA ALA A 27 -12.81 13.96 -6.11
C ALA A 27 -11.99 13.99 -7.40
N THR A 28 -11.62 12.82 -7.92
CA THR A 28 -10.73 12.71 -9.09
C THR A 28 -11.43 12.18 -10.34
N ARG A 29 -12.74 12.42 -10.46
CA ARG A 29 -13.46 12.12 -11.70
C ARG A 29 -12.69 12.70 -12.90
N PRO A 30 -12.62 11.99 -14.05
CA PRO A 30 -11.75 12.37 -15.16
C PRO A 30 -12.00 13.76 -15.75
N MET A 31 -13.21 14.29 -15.57
CA MET A 31 -13.60 15.57 -16.14
C MET A 31 -13.05 16.74 -15.32
N GLY A 32 -12.17 17.53 -15.90
CA GLY A 32 -11.69 18.78 -15.32
C GLY A 32 -10.48 18.69 -14.39
N LEU A 33 -9.93 17.49 -14.14
CA LEU A 33 -8.76 17.29 -13.31
C LEU A 33 -7.64 16.54 -14.06
N ASN A 34 -6.39 16.92 -13.75
CA ASN A 34 -5.20 16.33 -14.39
C ASN A 34 -4.66 15.09 -13.67
N VAL A 35 -5.46 14.43 -12.82
CA VAL A 35 -5.01 13.20 -12.15
C VAL A 35 -4.95 12.07 -13.17
N LYS A 36 -3.74 11.65 -13.50
CA LYS A 36 -3.47 10.61 -14.49
C LYS A 36 -3.43 9.22 -13.89
N GLU A 37 -3.01 9.10 -12.64
CA GLU A 37 -2.86 7.81 -11.98
C GLU A 37 -3.47 7.81 -10.58
N ILE A 38 -4.20 6.75 -10.27
CA ILE A 38 -4.66 6.42 -8.92
C ILE A 38 -4.11 5.05 -8.58
N ILE A 39 -3.38 4.96 -7.49
CA ILE A 39 -2.65 3.78 -7.06
C ILE A 39 -3.02 3.48 -5.62
N SER A 40 -3.42 2.26 -5.31
CA SER A 40 -3.71 1.85 -3.94
C SER A 40 -2.60 1.02 -3.32
N PHE A 41 -2.45 1.17 -2.00
CA PHE A 41 -1.48 0.45 -1.19
C PHE A 41 -2.16 -0.39 -0.11
N GLU A 42 -1.45 -1.39 0.40
CA GLU A 42 -1.88 -2.15 1.57
C GLU A 42 -1.42 -1.49 2.88
N VAL A 43 -2.21 -1.67 3.93
CA VAL A 43 -1.89 -1.23 5.29
C VAL A 43 -1.82 -2.45 6.20
N PRO A 44 -0.67 -2.70 6.84
CA PRO A 44 -0.51 -3.82 7.75
C PRO A 44 -1.53 -3.80 8.90
N SER A 45 -2.08 -4.94 9.26
CA SER A 45 -3.13 -5.15 10.25
C SER A 45 -4.49 -4.58 9.87
N SER A 46 -4.71 -4.34 8.59
CA SER A 46 -5.97 -3.80 8.08
C SER A 46 -6.34 -4.47 6.75
N THR A 47 -5.56 -4.27 5.71
CA THR A 47 -5.86 -4.76 4.36
C THR A 47 -5.94 -6.28 4.30
N GLU A 48 -5.01 -7.01 4.93
CA GLU A 48 -4.96 -8.48 4.91
C GLU A 48 -6.08 -9.15 5.72
N TRP A 49 -6.78 -8.41 6.59
CA TRP A 49 -7.78 -8.98 7.51
C TRP A 49 -9.23 -8.81 7.04
N ASN A 50 -9.46 -8.24 5.89
CA ASN A 50 -10.81 -8.10 5.35
C ASN A 50 -11.11 -9.19 4.31
N TYR A 51 -11.38 -10.39 4.80
CA TYR A 51 -11.73 -11.55 3.99
C TYR A 51 -13.06 -11.36 3.24
N PRO A 52 -13.29 -12.05 2.11
CA PRO A 52 -12.36 -12.92 1.37
C PRO A 52 -11.58 -12.18 0.26
N VAL A 53 -11.89 -10.90 -0.01
CA VAL A 53 -11.24 -10.13 -1.08
C VAL A 53 -9.81 -9.81 -0.67
N GLN A 54 -8.86 -10.17 -1.55
CA GLN A 54 -7.44 -9.96 -1.30
C GLN A 54 -6.92 -8.74 -2.04
N PHE A 55 -5.85 -8.16 -1.48
CA PHE A 55 -5.01 -7.22 -2.18
C PHE A 55 -4.26 -7.95 -3.30
N THR A 56 -4.47 -7.54 -4.55
CA THR A 56 -3.89 -8.18 -5.75
C THR A 56 -3.05 -7.16 -6.52
N PRO A 57 -1.82 -6.91 -6.10
CA PRO A 57 -1.00 -5.86 -6.70
C PRO A 57 -0.56 -6.21 -8.12
N ASN A 58 -0.39 -5.16 -8.93
CA ASN A 58 0.06 -5.25 -10.32
C ASN A 58 1.13 -4.21 -10.66
N TYR A 59 1.61 -3.45 -9.67
CA TYR A 59 2.65 -2.45 -9.80
C TYR A 59 3.63 -2.59 -8.65
N PHE A 60 4.91 -2.77 -8.97
CA PHE A 60 5.94 -3.08 -7.98
C PHE A 60 7.09 -2.09 -8.10
N ILE A 61 7.54 -1.59 -6.95
CA ILE A 61 8.70 -0.71 -6.86
C ILE A 61 9.79 -1.42 -6.06
N GLU A 62 10.95 -1.64 -6.66
CA GLU A 62 12.11 -2.21 -5.98
C GLU A 62 12.58 -1.29 -4.86
N ILE A 63 12.73 -1.83 -3.65
CA ILE A 63 13.09 -1.06 -2.46
C ILE A 63 14.28 -1.67 -1.69
N LYS A 64 15.10 -2.49 -2.31
CA LYS A 64 16.24 -3.12 -1.63
C LYS A 64 17.08 -2.12 -0.84
N SER A 65 17.39 -0.99 -1.46
CA SER A 65 18.21 0.07 -0.83
C SER A 65 17.44 0.89 0.21
N GLN A 66 16.11 0.88 0.19
CA GLN A 66 15.25 1.66 1.08
C GLN A 66 14.66 0.85 2.23
N LEU A 67 14.81 -0.47 2.23
CA LEU A 67 14.16 -1.34 3.20
C LEU A 67 14.59 -1.02 4.64
N SER A 68 15.86 -0.76 4.89
CA SER A 68 16.35 -0.37 6.21
C SER A 68 15.77 0.96 6.68
N ALA A 69 15.64 1.93 5.78
CA ALA A 69 15.02 3.22 6.09
C ALA A 69 13.52 3.06 6.40
N LYS A 70 12.80 2.20 5.66
CA LYS A 70 11.40 1.88 5.92
C LYS A 70 11.21 1.26 7.32
N ILE A 71 12.03 0.29 7.68
CA ILE A 71 12.00 -0.35 9.01
C ILE A 71 12.31 0.67 10.10
N LYS A 72 13.33 1.50 9.91
CA LYS A 72 13.69 2.56 10.86
C LYS A 72 12.54 3.56 11.05
N ALA A 73 11.89 3.96 9.97
CA ALA A 73 10.74 4.85 10.03
C ALA A 73 9.59 4.22 10.81
N MET A 74 9.29 2.93 10.59
CA MET A 74 8.24 2.23 11.34
C MET A 74 8.57 2.13 12.84
N LYS A 75 9.82 1.88 13.20
CA LYS A 75 10.27 1.84 14.60
C LYS A 75 10.10 3.17 15.33
N ALA A 76 10.08 4.30 14.61
CA ALA A 76 9.82 5.62 15.19
C ALA A 76 8.38 5.75 15.74
N TYR A 77 7.45 4.98 15.21
CA TYR A 77 6.07 4.90 15.69
C TYR A 77 5.97 3.87 16.83
N LYS A 78 6.50 4.20 18.00
CA LYS A 78 6.66 3.27 19.14
C LYS A 78 5.37 2.59 19.57
N ASN A 79 4.22 3.27 19.46
CA ASN A 79 2.91 2.72 19.83
C ASN A 79 2.30 1.84 18.73
N GLU A 80 2.79 1.95 17.50
CA GLU A 80 2.28 1.22 16.35
C GLU A 80 3.06 -0.07 16.09
N ILE A 81 4.35 -0.09 16.38
CA ILE A 81 5.19 -1.29 16.20
C ILE A 81 4.81 -2.36 17.21
N LYS A 82 4.70 -3.59 16.76
CA LYS A 82 4.30 -4.76 17.56
C LYS A 82 5.29 -5.91 17.39
N LYS A 83 5.14 -6.94 18.21
CA LYS A 83 5.93 -8.17 18.09
C LYS A 83 5.28 -9.12 17.10
N PHE A 84 6.12 -9.87 16.37
CA PHE A 84 5.66 -10.96 15.52
C PHE A 84 4.84 -11.99 16.37
N PRO A 85 3.72 -12.54 15.88
CA PRO A 85 3.23 -12.55 14.48
C PRO A 85 2.35 -11.36 14.07
N HIS A 86 2.30 -10.29 14.82
CA HIS A 86 1.49 -9.14 14.45
C HIS A 86 1.98 -8.55 13.12
N PRO A 87 1.07 -8.18 12.18
CA PRO A 87 1.46 -7.63 10.88
C PRO A 87 2.35 -6.38 10.93
N ARG A 88 2.22 -5.56 11.98
CA ARG A 88 3.08 -4.39 12.22
C ARG A 88 4.37 -4.71 12.98
N SER A 89 4.85 -5.94 12.91
CA SER A 89 6.17 -6.29 13.39
C SER A 89 7.25 -5.97 12.36
N VAL A 90 8.48 -5.75 12.82
CA VAL A 90 9.65 -5.56 11.94
C VAL A 90 9.83 -6.79 11.04
N GLU A 91 9.69 -7.98 11.62
CA GLU A 91 9.80 -9.25 10.90
C GLU A 91 8.79 -9.34 9.77
N ASN A 92 7.54 -8.98 10.02
CA ASN A 92 6.51 -9.05 8.99
C ASN A 92 6.69 -7.98 7.90
N LEU A 93 7.10 -6.78 8.26
CA LEU A 93 7.42 -5.75 7.26
C LEU A 93 8.51 -6.23 6.29
N LYS A 94 9.54 -6.89 6.82
CA LYS A 94 10.58 -7.51 6.01
C LYS A 94 10.03 -8.65 5.15
N ASN A 95 9.26 -9.57 5.75
CA ASN A 95 8.66 -10.70 5.06
C ASN A 95 7.77 -10.26 3.89
N VAL A 96 6.92 -9.26 4.10
CA VAL A 96 6.05 -8.71 3.05
C VAL A 96 6.86 -8.07 1.93
N SER A 97 7.90 -7.30 2.27
CA SER A 97 8.78 -6.68 1.27
C SER A 97 9.53 -7.74 0.43
N GLU A 98 9.98 -8.81 1.05
CA GLU A 98 10.64 -9.94 0.38
C GLU A 98 9.63 -10.76 -0.45
N ARG A 99 8.41 -10.95 0.04
CA ARG A 99 7.32 -11.60 -0.69
C ARG A 99 7.04 -10.88 -2.01
N TRP A 100 6.84 -9.57 -1.96
CA TRP A 100 6.59 -8.77 -3.17
C TRP A 100 7.83 -8.67 -4.06
N GLY A 101 9.00 -8.70 -3.45
CA GLY A 101 10.26 -8.84 -4.19
C GLY A 101 10.28 -10.15 -4.99
N SER A 102 9.98 -11.27 -4.35
CA SER A 102 9.90 -12.58 -5.02
C SER A 102 8.89 -12.59 -6.18
N VAL A 103 7.71 -12.01 -5.96
CA VAL A 103 6.66 -11.92 -6.99
C VAL A 103 7.11 -11.10 -8.20
N SER A 104 7.91 -10.07 -7.99
CA SER A 104 8.34 -9.13 -9.04
C SER A 104 9.78 -9.38 -9.58
N GLY A 105 10.47 -10.42 -9.08
CA GLY A 105 11.84 -10.72 -9.48
C GLY A 105 12.90 -9.83 -8.82
N ASN A 106 12.59 -9.21 -7.70
CA ASN A 106 13.48 -8.35 -6.93
C ASN A 106 13.78 -8.94 -5.54
N LYS A 107 14.78 -8.42 -4.84
CA LYS A 107 15.07 -8.84 -3.47
C LYS A 107 14.06 -8.32 -2.46
N ALA A 108 13.58 -7.11 -2.67
CA ALA A 108 12.53 -6.50 -1.88
C ALA A 108 11.76 -5.49 -2.73
N ALA A 109 10.44 -5.42 -2.55
CA ALA A 109 9.60 -4.48 -3.28
C ALA A 109 8.44 -3.99 -2.41
N GLU A 110 7.93 -2.81 -2.73
CA GLU A 110 6.60 -2.37 -2.37
C GLU A 110 5.65 -2.68 -3.52
N ALA A 111 4.44 -3.10 -3.18
CA ALA A 111 3.43 -3.52 -4.14
C ALA A 111 2.20 -2.63 -4.07
N PHE A 112 1.62 -2.36 -5.23
CA PHE A 112 0.48 -1.46 -5.39
C PHE A 112 -0.49 -2.01 -6.42
N GLU A 113 -1.76 -1.60 -6.30
CA GLU A 113 -2.76 -1.80 -7.35
C GLU A 113 -2.92 -0.50 -8.15
N ILE A 114 -2.74 -0.56 -9.47
CA ILE A 114 -3.13 0.54 -10.34
C ILE A 114 -4.65 0.49 -10.49
N ILE A 115 -5.33 1.46 -9.91
CA ILE A 115 -6.79 1.59 -9.97
C ILE A 115 -7.22 2.24 -11.28
N ARG A 116 -6.52 3.28 -11.69
CA ARG A 116 -6.76 3.98 -12.95
C ARG A 116 -5.49 4.61 -13.48
N LYS A 117 -5.26 4.46 -14.76
CA LYS A 117 -4.21 5.17 -15.48
C LYS A 117 -4.78 5.75 -16.79
N ILE A 118 -4.53 7.03 -17.04
CA ILE A 118 -4.93 7.76 -18.23
C ILE A 118 -3.67 8.32 -18.89
N GLU A 119 -3.41 7.94 -20.14
CA GLU A 119 -2.27 8.43 -20.94
C GLU A 119 -2.69 9.53 -21.91
#